data_fc365dd6d3d050b1dfc1cf52ea4e2753
#
_entry.id   fc365dd6d3d050b1dfc1cf52ea4e2753
#
_cell.length_a   1.000
_cell.length_b   1.000
_cell.length_c   1.000
_cell.angle_alpha   90.00
_cell.angle_beta   90.00
_cell.angle_gamma   90.00
#
_symmetry.space_group_name_H-M   'P 1'
#
loop_
_entity.id
_entity.type
_entity.pdbx_description
1 polymer ?
#
loop_
_entity_poly.entity_id
_entity_poly.type
_entity_poly.pdbx_seq_one_letter_code
_entity_poly.pdbx_strand_id
1 'polypeptide(L)'
;MKFNSKTAEVYIPNGLPIEQALARTTHLCIAAHQDDIEIMAAQPILACFHQADKAFTGVVVTDGRGSPRDGLYRDYTDEAMHVIRFSEQRKAADVGEYAAQVLLDYPSRMVKDPTHNELVEDLMTLLRATKPSIVYTHNLADKHDTHVAVS
;
A
#
# COMPACT_ATOMS: atom_id res chain seq x y z
N MET A 1 -10.01 -13.48 -0.21
CA MET A 1 -9.28 -12.93 0.96
C MET A 1 -10.20 -11.99 1.73
N LYS A 2 -10.08 -11.89 3.05
CA LYS A 2 -10.92 -11.02 3.89
C LYS A 2 -10.01 -10.29 4.88
N PHE A 3 -10.16 -8.96 4.94
CA PHE A 3 -9.45 -8.09 5.88
C PHE A 3 -10.33 -7.73 7.08
N ASN A 4 -9.71 -7.35 8.19
CA ASN A 4 -10.38 -6.73 9.34
C ASN A 4 -10.89 -5.34 8.95
N SER A 5 -10.08 -4.56 8.23
CA SER A 5 -10.55 -3.30 7.63
C SER A 5 -11.67 -3.58 6.61
N LYS A 6 -12.86 -3.01 6.86
CA LYS A 6 -14.07 -3.24 6.05
C LYS A 6 -14.05 -2.49 4.72
N THR A 7 -13.23 -1.47 4.64
CA THR A 7 -13.07 -0.57 3.49
C THR A 7 -11.79 -0.81 2.73
N ALA A 8 -11.01 -1.83 3.12
CA ALA A 8 -9.81 -2.24 2.39
C ALA A 8 -10.15 -2.62 0.95
N GLU A 9 -9.30 -2.16 0.03
CA GLU A 9 -9.42 -2.39 -1.42
C GLU A 9 -8.22 -3.21 -1.92
N VAL A 10 -8.46 -4.14 -2.83
CA VAL A 10 -7.43 -4.81 -3.62
C VAL A 10 -7.65 -4.45 -5.08
N TYR A 11 -6.80 -3.57 -5.60
CA TYR A 11 -6.82 -3.13 -6.99
C TYR A 11 -5.86 -3.97 -7.82
N ILE A 12 -6.33 -4.48 -8.96
CA ILE A 12 -5.55 -5.31 -9.89
C ILE A 12 -5.47 -4.62 -11.26
N PRO A 13 -4.35 -3.96 -11.58
CA PRO A 13 -4.20 -3.18 -12.82
C PRO A 13 -4.54 -3.95 -14.11
N ASN A 14 -4.15 -5.20 -14.20
CA ASN A 14 -4.35 -6.03 -15.39
C ASN A 14 -5.66 -6.84 -15.39
N GLY A 15 -6.52 -6.67 -14.39
CA GLY A 15 -7.82 -7.32 -14.28
C GLY A 15 -7.80 -8.83 -14.03
N LEU A 16 -6.66 -9.42 -13.64
CA LEU A 16 -6.59 -10.82 -13.23
C LEU A 16 -7.44 -11.07 -11.96
N PRO A 17 -7.91 -12.30 -11.73
CA PRO A 17 -8.47 -12.66 -10.43
C PRO A 17 -7.48 -12.37 -9.28
N ILE A 18 -7.99 -11.85 -8.16
CA ILE A 18 -7.17 -11.40 -7.01
C ILE A 18 -6.17 -12.47 -6.56
N GLU A 19 -6.62 -13.71 -6.41
CA GLU A 19 -5.77 -14.82 -5.95
C GLU A 19 -4.61 -15.08 -6.92
N GLN A 20 -4.87 -14.98 -8.22
CA GLN A 20 -3.85 -15.18 -9.26
C GLN A 20 -2.84 -14.03 -9.27
N ALA A 21 -3.31 -12.79 -9.15
CA ALA A 21 -2.45 -11.62 -9.11
C ALA A 21 -1.53 -11.64 -7.89
N LEU A 22 -2.09 -11.92 -6.70
CA LEU A 22 -1.34 -12.00 -5.46
C LEU A 22 -0.33 -13.15 -5.44
N ALA A 23 -0.68 -14.31 -5.98
CA ALA A 23 0.22 -15.47 -6.05
C ALA A 23 1.45 -15.24 -6.96
N ARG A 24 1.42 -14.25 -7.86
CA ARG A 24 2.56 -13.87 -8.71
C ARG A 24 3.57 -12.97 -7.99
N THR A 25 3.23 -12.42 -6.84
CA THR A 25 4.07 -11.45 -6.12
C THR A 25 5.43 -12.03 -5.77
N THR A 26 6.50 -11.41 -6.26
CA THR A 26 7.88 -11.72 -5.87
C THR A 26 8.46 -10.61 -4.97
N HIS A 27 8.04 -9.37 -5.18
CA HIS A 27 8.46 -8.19 -4.44
C HIS A 27 7.23 -7.53 -3.83
N LEU A 28 7.20 -7.38 -2.52
CA LEU A 28 6.13 -6.73 -1.78
C LEU A 28 6.66 -5.48 -1.08
N CYS A 29 5.99 -4.35 -1.24
CA CYS A 29 6.31 -3.13 -0.50
C CYS A 29 5.15 -2.79 0.44
N ILE A 30 5.43 -2.61 1.73
CA ILE A 30 4.47 -2.16 2.74
C ILE A 30 4.83 -0.74 3.14
N ALA A 31 3.95 0.20 2.84
CA ALA A 31 4.13 1.64 3.03
C ALA A 31 3.03 2.24 3.90
N ALA A 32 3.36 3.30 4.61
CA ALA A 32 2.41 4.00 5.48
C ALA A 32 1.39 4.80 4.67
N HIS A 33 1.85 5.63 3.72
CA HIS A 33 1.00 6.55 2.98
C HIS A 33 1.07 6.31 1.47
N GLN A 34 0.15 6.91 0.75
CA GLN A 34 0.17 7.00 -0.70
C GLN A 34 1.41 7.83 -1.11
N ASP A 35 2.09 7.42 -2.19
CA ASP A 35 3.39 7.92 -2.71
C ASP A 35 4.66 7.36 -2.03
N ASP A 36 4.62 6.92 -0.79
CA ASP A 36 5.77 6.32 -0.11
C ASP A 36 6.38 5.14 -0.90
N ILE A 37 5.52 4.31 -1.52
CA ILE A 37 5.94 3.15 -2.33
C ILE A 37 6.86 3.59 -3.45
N GLU A 38 6.46 4.58 -4.21
CA GLU A 38 7.17 5.08 -5.39
C GLU A 38 8.49 5.77 -5.00
N ILE A 39 8.54 6.35 -3.80
CA ILE A 39 9.74 7.00 -3.27
C ILE A 39 10.75 5.94 -2.79
N MET A 40 10.34 5.01 -1.92
CA MET A 40 11.27 4.07 -1.29
C MET A 40 11.54 2.80 -2.10
N ALA A 41 10.61 2.41 -2.97
CA ALA A 41 10.66 1.17 -3.74
C ALA A 41 10.78 1.36 -5.26
N ALA A 42 11.22 2.54 -5.74
CA ALA A 42 11.41 2.80 -7.17
C ALA A 42 12.26 1.74 -7.86
N GLN A 43 13.36 1.32 -7.25
CA GLN A 43 14.26 0.32 -7.81
C GLN A 43 13.60 -1.07 -7.92
N PRO A 44 12.94 -1.65 -6.90
CA PRO A 44 12.19 -2.90 -7.05
C PRO A 44 11.01 -2.80 -8.02
N ILE A 45 10.32 -1.68 -8.11
CA ILE A 45 9.27 -1.47 -9.13
C ILE A 45 9.87 -1.65 -10.53
N LEU A 46 10.97 -0.94 -10.83
CA LEU A 46 11.67 -1.04 -12.12
C LEU A 46 12.23 -2.44 -12.37
N ALA A 47 12.67 -3.15 -11.34
CA ALA A 47 13.18 -4.51 -11.47
C ALA A 47 12.08 -5.54 -11.82
N CYS A 48 10.82 -5.20 -11.56
CA CYS A 48 9.66 -6.02 -11.91
C CYS A 48 8.96 -5.57 -13.21
N PHE A 49 9.22 -4.33 -13.63
CA PHE A 49 8.57 -3.72 -14.80
C PHE A 49 8.85 -4.50 -16.07
N HIS A 50 7.80 -4.88 -16.81
CA HIS A 50 7.88 -5.73 -18.02
C HIS A 50 8.57 -7.09 -17.84
N GLN A 51 8.63 -7.62 -16.61
CA GLN A 51 9.20 -8.95 -16.36
C GLN A 51 8.11 -10.03 -16.28
N ALA A 52 8.39 -11.20 -16.87
CA ALA A 52 7.48 -12.33 -16.83
C ALA A 52 7.60 -13.14 -15.51
N ASP A 53 8.79 -13.16 -14.92
CA ASP A 53 9.16 -13.96 -13.75
C ASP A 53 9.19 -13.18 -12.44
N LYS A 54 8.96 -11.87 -12.50
CA LYS A 54 8.91 -10.98 -11.34
C LYS A 54 7.64 -10.15 -11.35
N ALA A 55 7.08 -9.92 -10.17
CA ALA A 55 5.89 -9.12 -10.03
C ALA A 55 5.93 -8.33 -8.72
N PHE A 56 5.61 -7.05 -8.81
CA PHE A 56 5.60 -6.13 -7.68
C PHE A 56 4.17 -5.97 -7.14
N THR A 57 4.02 -6.01 -5.83
CA THR A 57 2.75 -5.68 -5.14
C THR A 57 3.01 -4.57 -4.13
N GLY A 58 2.20 -3.52 -4.20
CA GLY A 58 2.20 -2.42 -3.25
C GLY A 58 1.11 -2.60 -2.18
N VAL A 59 1.42 -2.21 -0.95
CA VAL A 59 0.47 -2.14 0.16
C VAL A 59 0.59 -0.77 0.81
N VAL A 60 -0.49 0.00 0.82
CA VAL A 60 -0.60 1.24 1.58
C VAL A 60 -1.50 1.01 2.79
N VAL A 61 -1.00 1.35 3.97
CA VAL A 61 -1.66 1.05 5.22
C VAL A 61 -2.71 2.10 5.58
N THR A 62 -2.40 3.40 5.43
CA THR A 62 -3.28 4.47 5.90
C THR A 62 -4.30 4.96 4.87
N ASP A 63 -5.31 5.63 5.39
CA ASP A 63 -6.47 6.12 4.63
C ASP A 63 -6.21 7.42 3.83
N GLY A 64 -5.05 8.08 4.02
CA GLY A 64 -4.68 9.31 3.32
C GLY A 64 -5.46 10.57 3.71
N ARG A 65 -6.45 10.47 4.62
CA ARG A 65 -7.27 11.62 5.05
C ARG A 65 -6.45 12.74 5.68
N GLY A 66 -5.35 12.40 6.34
CA GLY A 66 -4.43 13.35 6.98
C GLY A 66 -3.42 14.02 6.05
N SER A 67 -3.46 13.78 4.74
CA SER A 67 -2.52 14.38 3.80
C SER A 67 -2.55 15.91 3.82
N PRO A 68 -1.42 16.61 3.59
CA PRO A 68 -1.34 18.07 3.59
C PRO A 68 -2.35 18.74 2.66
N ARG A 69 -2.87 19.90 3.09
CA ARG A 69 -3.83 20.73 2.33
C ARG A 69 -3.12 21.90 1.66
N ASP A 70 -2.27 21.59 0.66
CA ASP A 70 -1.50 22.60 -0.05
C ASP A 70 -1.93 22.75 -1.51
N GLY A 71 -1.70 23.93 -2.09
CA GLY A 71 -1.94 24.23 -3.50
C GLY A 71 -3.37 23.91 -3.93
N LEU A 72 -3.52 22.95 -4.83
CA LEU A 72 -4.81 22.53 -5.41
C LEU A 72 -5.73 21.83 -4.39
N TYR A 73 -5.20 21.32 -3.29
CA TYR A 73 -5.95 20.55 -2.29
C TYR A 73 -6.43 21.40 -1.10
N ARG A 74 -6.17 22.72 -1.10
CA ARG A 74 -6.42 23.62 0.05
C ARG A 74 -7.84 23.48 0.63
N ASP A 75 -8.84 23.34 -0.23
CA ASP A 75 -10.25 23.33 0.16
C ASP A 75 -10.83 21.90 0.21
N TYR A 76 -9.98 20.85 0.15
CA TYR A 76 -10.46 19.48 0.19
C TYR A 76 -10.85 19.08 1.61
N THR A 77 -11.99 18.39 1.72
CA THR A 77 -12.37 17.69 2.96
C THR A 77 -11.52 16.42 3.13
N ASP A 78 -11.56 15.81 4.30
CA ASP A 78 -10.88 14.54 4.57
C ASP A 78 -11.37 13.43 3.63
N GLU A 79 -12.68 13.39 3.35
CA GLU A 79 -13.29 12.44 2.41
C GLU A 79 -12.84 12.69 0.96
N ALA A 80 -12.78 13.94 0.54
CA ALA A 80 -12.30 14.29 -0.80
C ALA A 80 -10.81 13.93 -0.95
N MET A 81 -10.01 14.16 0.10
CA MET A 81 -8.60 13.78 0.11
C MET A 81 -8.44 12.25 0.06
N HIS A 82 -9.19 11.50 0.84
CA HIS A 82 -9.19 10.04 0.78
C HIS A 82 -9.43 9.52 -0.65
N VAL A 83 -10.47 10.03 -1.32
CA VAL A 83 -10.82 9.63 -2.69
C VAL A 83 -9.68 9.91 -3.67
N ILE A 84 -9.09 11.11 -3.60
CA ILE A 84 -8.01 11.49 -4.53
C ILE A 84 -6.74 10.66 -4.28
N ARG A 85 -6.33 10.48 -3.01
CA ARG A 85 -5.15 9.70 -2.65
C ARG A 85 -5.27 8.23 -3.08
N PHE A 86 -6.45 7.62 -2.94
CA PHE A 86 -6.70 6.27 -3.45
C PHE A 86 -6.63 6.23 -4.98
N SER A 87 -7.17 7.24 -5.66
CA SER A 87 -7.09 7.34 -7.13
C SER A 87 -5.65 7.51 -7.62
N GLU A 88 -4.84 8.34 -6.95
CA GLU A 88 -3.43 8.54 -7.26
C GLU A 88 -2.65 7.23 -7.11
N GLN A 89 -2.87 6.48 -6.02
CA GLN A 89 -2.16 5.23 -5.78
C GLN A 89 -2.56 4.13 -6.78
N ARG A 90 -3.85 4.04 -7.17
CA ARG A 90 -4.25 3.14 -8.27
C ARG A 90 -3.58 3.52 -9.58
N LYS A 91 -3.48 4.83 -9.87
CA LYS A 91 -2.80 5.31 -11.07
C LYS A 91 -1.31 5.00 -11.08
N ALA A 92 -0.65 5.11 -9.93
CA ALA A 92 0.75 4.70 -9.78
C ALA A 92 0.92 3.19 -10.05
N ALA A 93 0.00 2.36 -9.55
CA ALA A 93 0.00 0.92 -9.81
C ALA A 93 -0.20 0.59 -11.30
N ASP A 94 -1.06 1.34 -12.02
CA ASP A 94 -1.23 1.19 -13.48
C ASP A 94 0.07 1.50 -14.21
N VAL A 95 0.69 2.64 -13.88
CA VAL A 95 1.93 3.09 -14.55
C VAL A 95 3.10 2.17 -14.25
N GLY A 96 3.19 1.68 -13.00
CA GLY A 96 4.26 0.77 -12.56
C GLY A 96 4.02 -0.69 -12.92
N GLU A 97 2.88 -1.02 -13.53
CA GLU A 97 2.47 -2.40 -13.87
C GLU A 97 2.50 -3.34 -12.66
N TYR A 98 1.99 -2.87 -11.51
CA TYR A 98 1.94 -3.69 -10.32
C TYR A 98 1.05 -4.92 -10.54
N ALA A 99 1.42 -6.06 -9.92
CA ALA A 99 0.54 -7.23 -9.89
C ALA A 99 -0.73 -6.93 -9.08
N ALA A 100 -0.57 -6.21 -7.97
CA ALA A 100 -1.67 -5.75 -7.14
C ALA A 100 -1.28 -4.48 -6.36
N GLN A 101 -2.26 -3.63 -6.09
CA GLN A 101 -2.19 -2.55 -5.11
C GLN A 101 -3.23 -2.81 -4.03
N VAL A 102 -2.78 -2.95 -2.80
CA VAL A 102 -3.66 -3.10 -1.64
C VAL A 102 -3.71 -1.79 -0.87
N LEU A 103 -4.91 -1.32 -0.58
CA LEU A 103 -5.18 -0.11 0.21
C LEU A 103 -5.93 -0.56 1.45
N LEU A 104 -5.28 -0.59 2.62
CA LEU A 104 -5.86 -1.15 3.84
C LEU A 104 -6.80 -0.19 4.56
N ASP A 105 -6.71 1.11 4.26
CA ASP A 105 -7.64 2.14 4.75
C ASP A 105 -7.73 2.28 6.27
N TYR A 106 -6.60 2.14 6.98
CA TYR A 106 -6.54 2.38 8.41
C TYR A 106 -6.32 3.86 8.72
N PRO A 107 -7.06 4.45 9.68
CA PRO A 107 -6.70 5.76 10.22
C PRO A 107 -5.29 5.73 10.85
N SER A 108 -4.44 6.73 10.56
CA SER A 108 -3.06 6.79 11.07
C SER A 108 -2.95 6.67 12.60
N ARG A 109 -3.97 7.10 13.33
CA ARG A 109 -4.03 6.95 14.79
C ARG A 109 -4.10 5.49 15.23
N MET A 110 -4.82 4.64 14.47
CA MET A 110 -4.92 3.19 14.77
C MET A 110 -3.61 2.48 14.47
N VAL A 111 -2.94 2.86 13.38
CA VAL A 111 -1.63 2.31 13.01
C VAL A 111 -0.58 2.55 14.09
N LYS A 112 -0.64 3.70 14.76
CA LYS A 112 0.29 4.09 15.84
C LYS A 112 -0.08 3.55 17.22
N ASP A 113 -1.22 2.90 17.36
CA ASP A 113 -1.69 2.33 18.62
C ASP A 113 -1.30 0.85 18.70
N PRO A 114 -0.35 0.47 19.58
CA PRO A 114 0.14 -0.92 19.69
C PRO A 114 -0.90 -1.89 20.27
N THR A 115 -2.05 -1.41 20.72
CA THR A 115 -3.15 -2.27 21.20
C THR A 115 -4.05 -2.79 20.09
N HIS A 116 -3.95 -2.23 18.87
CA HIS A 116 -4.70 -2.67 17.70
C HIS A 116 -3.91 -3.73 16.90
N ASN A 117 -4.36 -4.97 16.98
CA ASN A 117 -3.73 -6.10 16.28
C ASN A 117 -4.28 -6.33 14.86
N GLU A 118 -5.38 -5.67 14.49
CA GLU A 118 -6.09 -5.89 13.23
C GLU A 118 -5.19 -5.65 12.01
N LEU A 119 -4.35 -4.60 12.06
CA LEU A 119 -3.38 -4.33 11.00
C LEU A 119 -2.37 -5.48 10.85
N VAL A 120 -1.83 -5.98 11.96
CA VAL A 120 -0.87 -7.09 11.94
C VAL A 120 -1.50 -8.35 11.33
N GLU A 121 -2.75 -8.66 11.70
CA GLU A 121 -3.49 -9.78 11.14
C GLU A 121 -3.74 -9.63 9.63
N ASP A 122 -4.07 -8.43 9.17
CA ASP A 122 -4.28 -8.12 7.76
C ASP A 122 -2.97 -8.25 6.97
N LEU A 123 -1.85 -7.72 7.48
CA LEU A 123 -0.53 -7.88 6.88
C LEU A 123 -0.10 -9.36 6.84
N MET A 124 -0.33 -10.11 7.90
CA MET A 124 -0.08 -11.56 7.92
C MET A 124 -0.91 -12.31 6.89
N THR A 125 -2.16 -11.89 6.69
CA THR A 125 -3.05 -12.45 5.66
C THR A 125 -2.49 -12.21 4.26
N LEU A 126 -2.00 -10.99 3.98
CA LEU A 126 -1.34 -10.65 2.72
C LEU A 126 -0.05 -11.43 2.51
N LEU A 127 0.82 -11.51 3.51
CA LEU A 127 2.08 -12.24 3.43
C LEU A 127 1.86 -13.73 3.16
N ARG A 128 0.83 -14.34 3.76
CA ARG A 128 0.46 -15.74 3.49
C ARG A 128 -0.09 -15.95 2.08
N ALA A 129 -0.83 -14.98 1.54
CA ALA A 129 -1.40 -15.05 0.20
C ALA A 129 -0.34 -14.81 -0.89
N THR A 130 0.59 -13.88 -0.67
CA THR A 130 1.60 -13.47 -1.65
C THR A 130 2.87 -14.31 -1.58
N LYS A 131 3.33 -14.70 -0.39
CA LYS A 131 4.61 -15.40 -0.14
C LYS A 131 5.78 -14.78 -0.90
N PRO A 132 6.01 -13.47 -0.75
CA PRO A 132 7.00 -12.75 -1.55
C PRO A 132 8.42 -13.24 -1.25
N SER A 133 9.32 -13.13 -2.23
CA SER A 133 10.75 -13.40 -2.04
C SER A 133 11.43 -12.28 -1.26
N ILE A 134 10.96 -11.04 -1.43
CA ILE A 134 11.52 -9.85 -0.80
C ILE A 134 10.37 -8.95 -0.32
N VAL A 135 10.52 -8.43 0.90
CA VAL A 135 9.62 -7.42 1.47
C VAL A 135 10.41 -6.14 1.71
N TYR A 136 9.83 -5.01 1.31
CA TYR A 136 10.33 -3.66 1.55
C TYR A 136 9.40 -2.94 2.50
N THR A 137 9.94 -2.17 3.42
CA THR A 137 9.20 -1.33 4.34
C THR A 137 10.03 -0.11 4.74
N HIS A 138 9.46 0.78 5.56
CA HIS A 138 10.13 1.97 6.04
C HIS A 138 11.35 1.67 6.93
N ASN A 139 12.19 2.68 7.10
CA ASN A 139 13.35 2.59 7.99
C ASN A 139 12.91 2.81 9.45
N LEU A 140 13.34 1.93 10.36
CA LEU A 140 13.08 2.06 11.80
C LEU A 140 13.65 3.36 12.43
N ALA A 141 14.60 4.01 11.77
CA ALA A 141 15.17 5.30 12.19
C ALA A 141 14.49 6.50 11.50
N ASP A 142 13.31 6.31 10.88
CA ASP A 142 12.55 7.38 10.26
C ASP A 142 12.05 8.38 11.32
N LYS A 143 11.86 9.65 10.90
CA LYS A 143 11.33 10.70 11.76
C LYS A 143 9.81 10.73 11.79
N HIS A 144 9.15 10.07 10.84
CA HIS A 144 7.70 10.06 10.73
C HIS A 144 7.12 8.90 11.55
N ASP A 145 6.36 9.21 12.60
CA ASP A 145 5.82 8.23 13.55
C ASP A 145 5.03 7.10 12.88
N THR A 146 4.24 7.41 11.84
CA THR A 146 3.46 6.40 11.13
C THR A 146 4.35 5.46 10.32
N HIS A 147 5.47 5.94 9.75
CA HIS A 147 6.45 5.10 9.06
C HIS A 147 7.07 4.09 10.02
N VAL A 148 7.50 4.56 11.19
CA VAL A 148 8.06 3.70 12.24
C VAL A 148 7.03 2.67 12.73
N ALA A 149 5.77 3.07 12.86
CA ALA A 149 4.69 2.18 13.31
C ALA A 149 4.35 1.07 12.30
N VAL A 150 4.64 1.28 11.00
CA VAL A 150 4.43 0.28 9.93
C VAL A 150 5.62 -0.66 9.78
N SER A 151 6.82 -0.25 10.23
CA SER A 151 8.06 -1.03 10.12
C SER A 151 8.15 -2.14 11.13
#